data_f89ed7cb877ee272d1bd59af977134a5
#
_entry.id   f89ed7cb877ee272d1bd59af977134a5
#
_cell.length_a   1.000
_cell.length_b   1.000
_cell.length_c   1.000
_cell.angle_alpha   90.00
_cell.angle_beta   90.00
_cell.angle_gamma   90.00
#
_symmetry.space_group_name_H-M   'P 1'
#
loop_
_entity.id
_entity.type
_entity.pdbx_description
1 polymer ?
#
loop_
_entity_poly.entity_id
_entity_poly.type
_entity_poly.pdbx_seq_one_letter_code
_entity_poly.pdbx_strand_id
1 'polypeptide(L)' 'MDEFLAHILVVDDDDGIRSLVKKYLNENNYLVTTANSAEDASEKIKILKFD' A
#
# COMPACT_ATOMS: atom_id res chain seq x y z
N MET A 1 -5.99 -14.07 -15.11
CA MET A 1 -4.82 -13.39 -14.60
C MET A 1 -5.15 -11.96 -14.21
N ASP A 2 -4.73 -11.60 -13.04
CA ASP A 2 -5.08 -10.29 -12.52
C ASP A 2 -4.04 -9.26 -12.87
N GLU A 3 -4.51 -8.14 -13.38
CA GLU A 3 -3.66 -7.00 -13.60
C GLU A 3 -4.11 -5.88 -12.69
N PHE A 4 -3.17 -5.30 -11.99
CA PHE A 4 -3.47 -4.16 -11.13
C PHE A 4 -3.30 -2.87 -11.89
N LEU A 5 -4.16 -1.90 -11.59
CA LEU A 5 -4.09 -0.58 -12.20
C LEU A 5 -2.82 0.17 -11.80
N ALA A 6 -2.39 -0.03 -10.57
CA ALA A 6 -1.21 0.63 -10.03
C ALA A 6 -0.78 -0.05 -8.74
N HIS A 7 0.46 0.21 -8.32
CA HIS A 7 0.94 -0.24 -7.02
C HIS A 7 1.00 0.97 -6.09
N ILE A 8 0.21 0.92 -5.02
CA ILE A 8 0.00 2.03 -4.10
C ILE A 8 0.65 1.72 -2.75
N LEU A 9 1.36 2.68 -2.20
CA LEU A 9 1.88 2.60 -0.85
C LEU A 9 1.00 3.43 0.07
N VAL A 10 0.48 2.80 1.12
CA VAL A 10 -0.35 3.47 2.12
C VAL A 10 0.45 3.57 3.42
N VAL A 11 0.64 4.78 3.90
CA VAL A 11 1.40 5.04 5.11
C VAL A 11 0.49 5.62 6.19
N ASP A 12 0.35 4.91 7.29
CA ASP A 12 -0.45 5.38 8.42
C ASP A 12 -0.06 4.55 9.64
N ASP A 13 0.01 5.18 10.81
CA ASP A 13 0.32 4.49 12.05
C ASP A 13 -0.88 3.76 12.65
N ASP A 14 -2.07 3.97 12.11
CA ASP A 14 -3.30 3.31 12.56
C ASP A 14 -3.53 2.03 11.76
N ASP A 15 -3.45 0.88 12.44
CA ASP A 15 -3.62 -0.42 11.79
C ASP A 15 -4.99 -0.60 11.16
N GLY A 16 -6.03 -0.10 11.83
CA GLY A 16 -7.39 -0.21 11.32
C GLY A 16 -7.59 0.58 10.04
N ILE A 17 -7.04 1.78 9.99
CA ILE A 17 -7.13 2.63 8.81
C ILE A 17 -6.35 2.01 7.65
N ARG A 18 -5.13 1.52 7.90
CA ARG A 18 -4.35 0.87 6.85
C ARG A 18 -5.10 -0.33 6.27
N SER A 19 -5.68 -1.16 7.12
CA SER A 19 -6.42 -2.34 6.68
C SER A 19 -7.64 -1.98 5.85
N LEU A 20 -8.37 -0.96 6.29
CA LEU A 20 -9.56 -0.50 5.59
C LEU A 20 -9.22 0.06 4.21
N VAL A 21 -8.23 0.92 4.14
CA VAL A 21 -7.80 1.51 2.86
C VAL A 21 -7.26 0.45 1.92
N LYS A 22 -6.46 -0.48 2.44
CA LYS A 22 -5.94 -1.58 1.65
C LYS A 22 -7.06 -2.41 1.04
N LYS A 23 -8.05 -2.76 1.86
CA LYS A 23 -9.19 -3.54 1.39
C LYS A 23 -9.93 -2.80 0.28
N TYR A 24 -10.22 -1.52 0.51
CA TYR A 24 -10.92 -0.72 -0.47
C TYR A 24 -10.18 -0.63 -1.81
N LEU A 25 -8.88 -0.36 -1.76
CA LEU A 25 -8.07 -0.23 -2.97
C LEU A 25 -7.90 -1.57 -3.68
N ASN A 26 -7.73 -2.67 -2.93
CA ASN A 26 -7.66 -3.99 -3.53
C ASN A 26 -8.95 -4.35 -4.27
N GLU A 27 -10.08 -3.97 -3.71
CA GLU A 27 -11.38 -4.21 -4.36
C GLU A 27 -11.53 -3.38 -5.63
N ASN A 28 -10.77 -2.31 -5.76
CA ASN A 28 -10.77 -1.46 -6.95
C ASN A 28 -9.56 -1.73 -7.86
N ASN A 29 -8.96 -2.88 -7.71
CA ASN A 29 -7.94 -3.40 -8.60
C ASN A 29 -6.58 -2.71 -8.48
N TYR A 30 -6.25 -2.23 -7.29
CA TYR A 30 -4.92 -1.72 -6.98
C TYR A 30 -4.16 -2.74 -6.15
N LEU A 31 -2.87 -2.88 -6.43
CA LEU A 31 -1.97 -3.61 -5.56
C LEU A 31 -1.53 -2.66 -4.45
N VAL A 32 -1.64 -3.08 -3.20
CA VAL A 32 -1.37 -2.20 -2.06
C VAL A 32 -0.33 -2.80 -1.14
N THR A 33 0.66 -2.00 -0.81
CA THR A 33 1.61 -2.28 0.26
C THR A 33 1.40 -1.25 1.34
N THR A 34 1.48 -1.66 2.60
CA THR A 34 1.27 -0.75 3.71
C THR A 34 2.56 -0.50 4.49
N ALA A 35 2.65 0.67 5.09
CA ALA A 35 3.75 1.02 5.98
C ALA A 35 3.16 1.70 7.22
N ASN A 36 3.75 1.47 8.38
CA ASN A 36 3.25 2.02 9.64
C ASN A 36 3.93 3.33 10.04
N SER A 37 4.95 3.73 9.31
CA SER A 37 5.72 4.93 9.60
C SER A 37 6.44 5.41 8.36
N ALA A 38 6.95 6.64 8.43
CA ALA A 38 7.77 7.19 7.34
C ALA A 38 9.04 6.39 7.13
N GLU A 39 9.64 5.89 8.20
CA GLU A 39 10.84 5.06 8.12
C GLU A 39 10.55 3.75 7.40
N ASP A 40 9.46 3.09 7.77
CA ASP A 40 9.03 1.86 7.13
C ASP A 40 8.72 2.09 5.66
N ALA A 41 8.05 3.19 5.34
CA ALA A 41 7.76 3.57 3.97
C ALA A 41 9.04 3.79 3.16
N SER A 42 10.01 4.47 3.75
CA SER A 42 11.30 4.72 3.10
C SER A 42 12.02 3.43 2.75
N GLU A 43 12.01 2.46 3.65
CA GLU A 43 12.62 1.16 3.38
C GLU A 43 11.91 0.43 2.24
N LYS A 44 10.59 0.48 2.23
CA LYS A 44 9.81 -0.21 1.20
C LYS A 44 9.97 0.42 -0.17
N ILE A 45 10.10 1.74 -0.24
CA ILE A 45 10.34 2.44 -1.50
C ILE A 45 11.67 2.04 -2.13
N LYS A 46 12.66 1.68 -1.32
CA LYS A 46 13.97 1.26 -1.82
C LYS A 46 13.95 -0.09 -2.52
N ILE A 47 13.05 -0.97 -2.13
CA ILE A 47 13.02 -2.36 -2.62
C ILE A 47 11.81 -2.67 -3.48
N LEU A 48 10.76 -1.86 -3.42
CA LEU A 48 9.53 -2.06 -4.19
C LEU A 48 9.28 -0.87 -5.09
N LYS A 49 8.64 -1.15 -6.21
CA LYS A 49 8.29 -0.09 -7.15
C LYS A 49 6.83 0.28 -6.98
N PHE A 50 6.57 1.57 -6.84
CA PHE A 50 5.21 2.12 -6.71
C PHE A 50 4.91 3.09 -7.84
N ASP A 51 3.66 3.26 -8.10
CA ASP A 51 3.18 4.21 -9.11
C ASP A 51 2.81 5.57 -8.55
#